data_818936282c0bb1abf7b98dd8950ca104
#
_entry.id   818936282c0bb1abf7b98dd8950ca104
#
_cell.length_a   1.000
_cell.length_b   1.000
_cell.length_c   1.000
_cell.angle_alpha   90.00
_cell.angle_beta   90.00
_cell.angle_gamma   90.00
#
_symmetry.space_group_name_H-M   'P 1'
#
loop_
_entity.id
_entity.type
_entity.pdbx_description
1 polymer ?
#
loop_
_entity_poly.entity_id
_entity_poly.type
_entity_poly.pdbx_seq_one_letter_code
_entity_poly.pdbx_strand_id
1 'polypeptide(L)'
;GDEDDESNVEVVEGDDCIYITAVTDARADGAPYVTFQEDSVTLCTGGDEKTVIDLECEIDVPHSFYNVQHGVIDAVCPKKSAPGEIARS
;
A
#
# COMPACT_ATOMS: atom_id res chain seq x y z
N GLY A 1 2.32 -21.00 8.25
CA GLY A 1 2.24 -20.64 8.32
C GLY A 1 2.41 -20.32 8.42
N ASP A 2 2.33 -20.44 8.60
CA ASP A 2 2.48 -20.05 8.76
C ASP A 2 2.73 -19.22 8.52
N GLU A 3 3.07 -18.88 8.11
CA GLU A 3 3.39 -18.12 7.80
C GLU A 3 2.91 -17.03 7.80
N ASP A 4 2.44 -16.70 7.64
CA ASP A 4 1.72 -15.66 7.81
C ASP A 4 2.10 -14.89 8.90
N ASP A 5 2.61 -15.38 9.71
CA ASP A 5 2.94 -14.72 10.84
C ASP A 5 3.88 -13.65 10.57
N GLU A 6 4.69 -13.77 9.66
CA GLU A 6 5.55 -12.73 9.47
C GLU A 6 4.92 -11.71 8.68
N SER A 7 3.75 -11.87 8.35
CA SER A 7 3.07 -10.90 7.58
C SER A 7 2.67 -9.75 8.45
N ASN A 8 3.45 -8.70 8.45
CA ASN A 8 3.10 -7.50 9.16
C ASN A 8 2.40 -6.52 8.25
N VAL A 9 1.83 -7.01 7.17
CA VAL A 9 1.18 -6.17 6.19
C VAL A 9 -0.27 -6.61 6.06
N GLU A 10 -1.16 -5.64 6.09
CA GLU A 10 -2.58 -5.92 5.95
C GLU A 10 -3.13 -5.06 4.85
N VAL A 11 -3.91 -5.64 3.95
CA VAL A 11 -4.49 -4.92 2.84
C VAL A 11 -5.99 -5.05 2.95
N VAL A 12 -6.67 -3.91 2.94
CA VAL A 12 -8.13 -3.89 3.02
C VAL A 12 -8.62 -3.14 1.79
N GLU A 13 -9.47 -3.78 1.01
CA GLU A 13 -10.01 -3.17 -0.18
C GLU A 13 -11.37 -2.62 0.11
N GLY A 14 -11.52 -1.30 0.02
CA GLY A 14 -12.82 -0.67 0.16
C GLY A 14 -13.43 -0.45 -1.21
N ASP A 15 -14.55 0.27 -1.24
CA ASP A 15 -15.24 0.51 -2.49
C ASP A 15 -14.46 1.47 -3.37
N ASP A 16 -13.90 2.50 -2.79
CA ASP A 16 -13.23 3.53 -3.55
C ASP A 16 -11.73 3.57 -3.33
N CYS A 17 -11.25 2.93 -2.31
CA CYS A 17 -9.84 3.02 -1.94
C CYS A 17 -9.34 1.68 -1.45
N ILE A 18 -8.04 1.50 -1.56
CA ILE A 18 -7.38 0.35 -0.98
C ILE A 18 -6.52 0.87 0.14
N TYR A 19 -6.62 0.26 1.31
CA TYR A 19 -5.88 0.68 2.48
C TYR A 19 -4.84 -0.38 2.82
N ILE A 20 -3.61 0.05 3.01
CA ILE A 20 -2.52 -0.88 3.31
C ILE A 20 -1.87 -0.43 4.60
N THR A 21 -1.72 -1.36 5.53
CA THR A 21 -1.10 -1.08 6.82
C THR A 21 0.08 -2.00 6.96
N ALA A 22 1.22 -1.47 7.33
CA ALA A 22 2.42 -2.28 7.49
C ALA A 22 3.19 -1.82 8.72
N VAL A 23 3.76 -2.78 9.43
CA VAL A 23 4.56 -2.46 10.60
C VAL A 23 5.99 -2.28 10.14
N THR A 24 6.62 -1.19 10.55
CA THR A 24 8.00 -0.92 10.15
C THR A 24 8.96 -1.72 11.02
N ASP A 25 10.18 -1.84 10.53
CA ASP A 25 11.22 -2.53 11.29
C ASP A 25 11.94 -1.48 12.12
N ALA A 26 11.70 -1.52 13.41
CA ALA A 26 12.26 -0.51 14.29
C ALA A 26 13.79 -0.56 14.35
N ARG A 27 14.37 -1.66 13.94
CA ARG A 27 15.82 -1.78 13.97
C ARG A 27 16.47 -1.43 12.65
N ALA A 28 15.67 -1.12 11.64
CA ALA A 28 16.25 -0.79 10.35
C ALA A 28 16.85 0.60 10.40
N ASP A 29 17.86 0.80 9.58
CA ASP A 29 18.53 2.08 9.56
C ASP A 29 17.86 3.08 8.65
N GLY A 30 17.13 2.66 7.66
CA GLY A 30 16.55 3.58 6.71
C GLY A 30 15.15 3.99 7.08
N ALA A 31 14.69 5.08 6.52
CA ALA A 31 13.33 5.51 6.74
C ALA A 31 12.38 4.68 5.90
N PRO A 32 11.26 4.30 6.44
CA PRO A 32 10.29 3.54 5.66
C PRO A 32 9.63 4.43 4.60
N TYR A 33 9.27 3.81 3.50
CA TYR A 33 8.58 4.55 2.45
C TYR A 33 7.74 3.62 1.62
N VAL A 34 6.89 4.18 0.79
CA VAL A 34 5.98 3.43 -0.05
C VAL A 34 6.07 3.99 -1.46
N THR A 35 6.14 3.11 -2.43
CA THR A 35 6.13 3.50 -3.84
C THR A 35 4.87 2.97 -4.47
N PHE A 36 4.14 3.84 -5.14
CA PHE A 36 2.86 3.48 -5.75
C PHE A 36 3.02 3.31 -7.24
N GLN A 37 2.42 2.25 -7.77
CA GLN A 37 2.34 2.04 -9.20
C GLN A 37 0.90 1.72 -9.53
N GLU A 38 0.54 1.77 -10.78
CA GLU A 38 -0.86 1.67 -11.14
C GLU A 38 -1.52 0.40 -10.66
N ASP A 39 -0.80 -0.69 -10.65
CA ASP A 39 -1.40 -1.95 -10.23
C ASP A 39 -0.61 -2.64 -9.12
N SER A 40 0.25 -1.92 -8.45
CA SER A 40 1.00 -2.52 -7.35
C SER A 40 1.50 -1.45 -6.41
N VAL A 41 1.87 -1.88 -5.22
CA VAL A 41 2.42 -0.99 -4.21
C VAL A 41 3.63 -1.68 -3.62
N THR A 42 4.72 -0.96 -3.53
CA THR A 42 5.95 -1.50 -2.94
C THR A 42 6.18 -0.84 -1.60
N LEU A 43 6.31 -1.66 -0.58
CA LEU A 43 6.54 -1.16 0.76
C LEU A 43 8.00 -1.40 1.15
N CYS A 44 8.61 -0.39 1.70
CA CYS A 44 9.95 -0.53 2.26
C CYS A 44 9.84 -0.15 3.72
N THR A 45 10.08 -1.10 4.61
CA THR A 45 9.87 -0.85 6.02
C THR A 45 11.15 -0.41 6.71
N GLY A 46 12.10 0.11 5.94
CA GLY A 46 13.30 0.68 6.53
C GLY A 46 14.54 -0.13 6.34
N GLY A 47 14.41 -1.37 5.89
CA GLY A 47 15.57 -2.21 5.68
C GLY A 47 15.84 -2.38 4.21
N ASP A 48 16.58 -3.42 3.88
CA ASP A 48 16.89 -3.69 2.49
C ASP A 48 15.77 -4.41 1.78
N GLU A 49 14.87 -5.01 2.51
CA GLU A 49 13.83 -5.80 1.91
C GLU A 49 12.66 -4.96 1.51
N LYS A 50 12.05 -5.30 0.42
CA LYS A 50 10.87 -4.61 -0.05
C LYS A 50 9.78 -5.62 -0.29
N THR A 51 8.56 -5.21 -0.02
CA THR A 51 7.41 -6.07 -0.21
C THR A 51 6.57 -5.47 -1.33
N VAL A 52 6.32 -6.25 -2.37
CA VAL A 52 5.50 -5.80 -3.48
C VAL A 52 4.13 -6.41 -3.33
N ILE A 53 3.11 -5.56 -3.36
CA ILE A 53 1.74 -6.01 -3.23
C ILE A 53 1.08 -5.80 -4.57
N ASP A 54 0.64 -6.89 -5.18
CA ASP A 54 -0.06 -6.82 -6.46
C ASP A 54 -1.51 -6.51 -6.19
N LEU A 55 -2.04 -5.56 -6.91
CA LEU A 55 -3.41 -5.13 -6.73
C LEU A 55 -4.27 -5.68 -7.86
N GLU A 56 -5.53 -5.90 -7.56
CA GLU A 56 -6.41 -6.44 -8.56
C GLU A 56 -7.05 -5.37 -9.40
N CYS A 57 -6.83 -4.12 -9.08
CA CYS A 57 -7.36 -3.03 -9.86
C CYS A 57 -6.33 -1.92 -9.89
N GLU A 58 -6.51 -0.99 -10.78
CA GLU A 58 -5.58 0.12 -10.87
C GLU A 58 -5.92 1.19 -9.86
N ILE A 59 -4.91 1.87 -9.38
CA ILE A 59 -5.10 2.94 -8.42
C ILE A 59 -4.68 4.26 -9.04
N ASP A 60 -5.15 5.34 -8.44
CA ASP A 60 -4.83 6.67 -8.89
C ASP A 60 -3.53 7.07 -8.22
N VAL A 61 -2.42 6.84 -8.89
CA VAL A 61 -1.11 7.04 -8.29
C VAL A 61 -0.91 8.48 -7.81
N PRO A 62 -1.26 9.50 -8.59
CA PRO A 62 -1.04 10.86 -8.11
C PRO A 62 -1.79 11.20 -6.85
N HIS A 63 -2.87 10.51 -6.56
CA HIS A 63 -3.64 10.77 -5.35
C HIS A 63 -3.40 9.76 -4.25
N SER A 64 -2.50 8.81 -4.47
CA SER A 64 -2.16 7.86 -3.42
C SER A 64 -1.16 8.50 -2.49
N PHE A 65 -1.23 8.13 -1.23
CA PHE A 65 -0.31 8.69 -0.26
C PHE A 65 -0.12 7.74 0.90
N TYR A 66 0.87 8.01 1.70
CA TYR A 66 1.10 7.18 2.86
C TYR A 66 1.57 8.07 4.02
N ASN A 67 1.46 7.52 5.20
CA ASN A 67 1.85 8.20 6.40
C ASN A 67 2.52 7.18 7.31
N VAL A 68 3.49 7.60 8.09
CA VAL A 68 4.19 6.71 9.00
C VAL A 68 4.07 7.30 10.39
N GLN A 69 3.46 6.55 11.31
CA GLN A 69 3.31 7.00 12.68
C GLN A 69 3.47 5.82 13.61
N HIS A 70 4.20 6.01 14.68
CA HIS A 70 4.32 5.00 15.74
C HIS A 70 4.76 3.65 15.18
N GLY A 71 5.65 3.68 14.19
CA GLY A 71 6.16 2.43 13.65
C GLY A 71 5.20 1.73 12.71
N VAL A 72 4.19 2.43 12.21
CA VAL A 72 3.22 1.82 11.32
C VAL A 72 3.08 2.70 10.09
N ILE A 73 3.09 2.07 8.93
CA ILE A 73 2.85 2.74 7.67
C ILE A 73 1.38 2.56 7.33
N ASP A 74 0.72 3.68 7.02
CA ASP A 74 -0.66 3.64 6.56
C ASP A 74 -0.66 4.23 5.16
N ALA A 75 -1.04 3.45 4.17
CA ALA A 75 -1.11 3.91 2.80
C ALA A 75 -2.55 3.89 2.33
N VAL A 76 -2.92 4.90 1.56
CA VAL A 76 -4.26 5.00 1.02
C VAL A 76 -4.13 5.15 -0.48
N CYS A 77 -4.77 4.27 -1.22
CA CYS A 77 -4.68 4.23 -2.65
C CYS A 77 -6.08 4.33 -3.24
N PRO A 78 -6.49 5.53 -3.67
CA PRO A 78 -7.79 5.64 -4.32
C PRO A 78 -7.80 4.82 -5.58
N LYS A 79 -8.89 4.17 -5.85
CA LYS A 79 -9.00 3.36 -7.06
C LYS A 79 -9.20 4.27 -8.25
N LYS A 80 -8.60 3.87 -9.36
CA LYS A 80 -8.75 4.64 -10.58
C LYS A 80 -10.12 4.34 -11.14
N SER A 81 -10.88 5.40 -11.40
CA SER A 81 -12.22 5.20 -11.89
C SER A 81 -12.19 4.62 -13.27
N ALA A 82 -13.08 3.69 -13.51
CA ALA A 82 -13.18 3.12 -14.83
C ALA A 82 -13.81 4.13 -15.74
N PRO A 83 -13.31 4.26 -16.96
CA PRO A 83 -13.88 5.22 -17.87
C PRO A 83 -15.36 5.01 -18.12
N GLY A 84 -15.79 3.79 -18.14
CA GLY A 84 -17.18 3.57 -18.37
C GLY A 84 -18.06 4.09 -17.28
N GLU A 85 -17.59 4.03 -16.07
CA GLU A 85 -18.37 4.53 -15.01
C GLU A 85 -18.48 5.99 -15.09
N ILE A 86 -17.41 6.62 -15.42
CA ILE A 86 -17.45 8.03 -15.49
C ILE A 86 -18.33 8.47 -16.61
N ALA A 87 -18.29 7.75 -17.67
CA ALA A 87 -19.06 8.17 -18.80
C ALA A 87 -20.50 8.20 -18.51
N ARG A 88 -20.94 7.33 -17.65
CA ARG A 88 -22.27 7.32 -17.42
C ARG A 88 -22.68 8.25 -16.46
N SER A 89 -21.85 8.74 -15.81
CA SER A 89 -22.29 9.64 -14.79
C SER A 89 -22.53 10.95 -15.35
#